data_618bce07038b73569fda5c1257723eaa
#
_entry.id   618bce07038b73569fda5c1257723eaa
#
_cell.length_a   1.000
_cell.length_b   1.000
_cell.length_c   1.000
_cell.angle_alpha   90.00
_cell.angle_beta   90.00
_cell.angle_gamma   90.00
#
_symmetry.space_group_name_H-M   'P 1'
#
loop_
_entity.id
_entity.type
_entity.pdbx_description
1 polymer ?
#
loop_
_entity_poly.entity_id
_entity_poly.type
_entity_poly.pdbx_seq_one_letter_code
_entity_poly.pdbx_strand_id
1 'polypeptide(L)'
;GQLHLLECNDYEKELRVHNWICRNIEYDYEGADKDKVSRVIASHNILGVFAHHKAQCEGIAKAVKVLLNAVDVKCIVVTGDSIKSGQCVPHAWNIVDIDGEPYQLDVTWDIGATGQNKQSMVYDYFNLTDELMNQDHKADSSLPVCRSKKANYYVQRGYSFQMRHRLMAYIDRLIEKNERIYEFRAEGRLNKVAIEKEVADHIVQKLHEQGRSSVGIKTCSNRELGIYRIEIS
;
A
#
# COMPACT_ATOMS: atom_id res chain seq x y z
N GLY A 1 -19.10 12.16 0.62
CA GLY A 1 -19.19 10.71 0.69
C GLY A 1 -19.05 10.27 2.13
N GLN A 2 -19.98 9.50 2.60
CA GLN A 2 -19.99 9.07 3.98
C GLN A 2 -19.14 7.83 4.12
N LEU A 3 -18.04 7.93 4.87
CA LEU A 3 -17.14 6.82 5.13
C LEU A 3 -17.67 5.86 6.21
N HIS A 4 -18.77 6.21 6.90
CA HIS A 4 -19.38 5.45 8.00
C HIS A 4 -18.32 4.94 9.01
N LEU A 5 -17.50 5.85 9.54
CA LEU A 5 -16.32 5.53 10.36
C LEU A 5 -16.61 5.32 11.83
N LEU A 6 -17.71 5.85 12.36
CA LEU A 6 -17.96 5.95 13.80
C LEU A 6 -18.13 4.58 14.51
N GLU A 7 -18.58 3.55 13.78
CA GLU A 7 -18.79 2.20 14.32
C GLU A 7 -17.64 1.23 14.01
N CYS A 8 -16.57 1.72 13.39
CA CYS A 8 -15.41 0.92 13.00
C CYS A 8 -14.35 0.93 14.09
N ASN A 9 -13.56 -0.15 14.18
CA ASN A 9 -12.29 -0.13 14.91
C ASN A 9 -11.26 0.75 14.18
N ASP A 10 -10.13 1.06 14.83
CA ASP A 10 -9.15 2.00 14.31
C ASP A 10 -8.51 1.52 12.99
N TYR A 11 -8.24 0.22 12.86
CA TYR A 11 -7.75 -0.38 11.63
C TYR A 11 -8.75 -0.22 10.46
N GLU A 12 -10.03 -0.45 10.70
CA GLU A 12 -11.07 -0.30 9.66
C GLU A 12 -11.28 1.17 9.27
N LYS A 13 -11.19 2.09 10.23
CA LYS A 13 -11.23 3.55 9.96
C LYS A 13 -10.09 3.94 9.02
N GLU A 14 -8.88 3.51 9.37
CA GLU A 14 -7.67 3.76 8.56
C GLU A 14 -7.81 3.17 7.16
N LEU A 15 -8.20 1.89 7.04
CA LEU A 15 -8.37 1.22 5.75
C LEU A 15 -9.40 1.92 4.87
N ARG A 16 -10.50 2.42 5.43
CA ARG A 16 -11.52 3.18 4.69
C ARG A 16 -10.99 4.53 4.23
N VAL A 17 -10.23 5.25 5.05
CA VAL A 17 -9.58 6.51 4.69
C VAL A 17 -8.58 6.29 3.56
N HIS A 18 -7.68 5.31 3.70
CA HIS A 18 -6.73 4.91 2.68
C HIS A 18 -7.43 4.62 1.35
N ASN A 19 -8.43 3.74 1.36
CA ASN A 19 -9.16 3.34 0.17
C ASN A 19 -9.91 4.51 -0.49
N TRP A 20 -10.47 5.42 0.31
CA TRP A 20 -11.13 6.60 -0.22
C TRP A 20 -10.13 7.50 -0.95
N ILE A 21 -8.98 7.77 -0.34
CA ILE A 21 -7.94 8.59 -0.95
C ILE A 21 -7.42 7.94 -2.23
N CYS A 22 -7.04 6.66 -2.21
CA CYS A 22 -6.53 5.97 -3.38
C CYS A 22 -7.54 5.93 -4.55
N ARG A 23 -8.84 5.89 -4.28
CA ARG A 23 -9.87 5.88 -5.33
C ARG A 23 -10.19 7.26 -5.89
N ASN A 24 -10.11 8.30 -5.07
CA ASN A 24 -10.64 9.61 -5.42
C ASN A 24 -9.57 10.65 -5.71
N ILE A 25 -8.32 10.42 -5.29
CA ILE A 25 -7.25 11.40 -5.43
C ILE A 25 -6.25 10.94 -6.50
N GLU A 26 -5.79 11.90 -7.29
CA GLU A 26 -4.69 11.73 -8.23
C GLU A 26 -3.44 12.42 -7.71
N TYR A 27 -2.26 11.83 -7.99
CA TYR A 27 -1.02 12.52 -7.69
C TYR A 27 -0.78 13.68 -8.65
N ASP A 28 -0.47 14.86 -8.13
CA ASP A 28 -0.26 16.07 -8.93
C ASP A 28 1.20 16.18 -9.40
N TYR A 29 1.51 15.57 -10.53
CA TYR A 29 2.82 15.66 -11.17
C TYR A 29 3.13 17.06 -11.73
N GLU A 30 2.11 17.87 -12.01
CA GLU A 30 2.23 19.20 -12.58
C GLU A 30 2.29 20.32 -11.51
N GLY A 31 2.01 19.97 -10.24
CA GLY A 31 2.00 20.91 -9.11
C GLY A 31 3.36 21.53 -8.78
N ALA A 32 4.43 21.11 -9.47
CA ALA A 32 5.76 21.73 -9.40
C ALA A 32 5.95 22.89 -10.40
N ASP A 33 4.95 23.20 -11.24
CA ASP A 33 5.02 24.31 -12.19
C ASP A 33 4.94 25.65 -11.45
N LYS A 34 6.09 26.32 -11.33
CA LYS A 34 6.30 27.55 -10.56
C LYS A 34 5.47 28.74 -11.07
N ASP A 35 4.91 28.65 -12.27
CA ASP A 35 4.12 29.74 -12.86
C ASP A 35 2.66 29.82 -12.34
N LYS A 36 2.25 28.85 -11.50
CA LYS A 36 0.90 28.78 -10.91
C LYS A 36 0.96 28.66 -9.38
N VAL A 37 1.41 29.70 -8.71
CA VAL A 37 1.62 29.72 -7.24
C VAL A 37 0.41 29.22 -6.44
N SER A 38 -0.82 29.62 -6.80
CA SER A 38 -2.04 29.19 -6.11
C SER A 38 -2.28 27.67 -6.22
N ARG A 39 -1.93 27.07 -7.36
CA ARG A 39 -2.04 25.61 -7.58
C ARG A 39 -0.97 24.84 -6.79
N VAL A 40 0.26 25.36 -6.76
CA VAL A 40 1.34 24.79 -5.96
C VAL A 40 0.94 24.77 -4.48
N ILE A 41 0.44 25.89 -3.94
CA ILE A 41 -0.03 25.97 -2.55
C ILE A 41 -1.17 24.97 -2.29
N ALA A 42 -2.16 24.86 -3.18
CA ALA A 42 -3.26 23.92 -3.01
C ALA A 42 -2.79 22.46 -3.02
N SER A 43 -1.87 22.12 -3.92
CA SER A 43 -1.32 20.76 -4.07
C SER A 43 -0.56 20.26 -2.84
N HIS A 44 0.07 21.16 -2.09
CA HIS A 44 0.81 20.86 -0.85
C HIS A 44 -0.05 20.95 0.43
N ASN A 45 -1.35 21.13 0.30
CA ASN A 45 -2.27 21.16 1.45
C ASN A 45 -3.55 20.37 1.18
N ILE A 46 -4.42 20.34 2.18
CA ILE A 46 -5.68 19.58 2.13
C ILE A 46 -6.67 20.07 1.04
N LEU A 47 -6.53 21.30 0.53
CA LEU A 47 -7.37 21.80 -0.55
C LEU A 47 -7.15 21.01 -1.84
N GLY A 48 -5.92 20.57 -2.11
CA GLY A 48 -5.63 19.69 -3.24
C GLY A 48 -6.50 18.43 -3.19
N VAL A 49 -6.59 17.81 -2.01
CA VAL A 49 -7.38 16.60 -1.81
C VAL A 49 -8.88 16.88 -1.85
N PHE A 50 -9.38 17.82 -1.03
CA PHE A 50 -10.83 17.97 -0.82
C PHE A 50 -11.53 18.84 -1.86
N ALA A 51 -10.83 19.79 -2.48
CA ALA A 51 -11.42 20.70 -3.45
C ALA A 51 -11.05 20.35 -4.90
N HIS A 52 -9.85 19.81 -5.12
CA HIS A 52 -9.33 19.60 -6.47
C HIS A 52 -9.16 18.13 -6.84
N HIS A 53 -9.29 17.19 -5.89
CA HIS A 53 -9.06 15.76 -6.06
C HIS A 53 -7.67 15.43 -6.65
N LYS A 54 -6.70 16.32 -6.46
CA LYS A 54 -5.34 16.20 -6.99
C LYS A 54 -4.37 16.89 -6.02
N ALA A 55 -3.37 16.16 -5.51
CA ALA A 55 -2.42 16.67 -4.54
C ALA A 55 -1.07 15.98 -4.65
N GLN A 56 -0.03 16.61 -4.08
CA GLN A 56 1.29 16.00 -3.86
C GLN A 56 1.34 15.29 -2.49
N CYS A 57 2.44 14.61 -2.21
CA CYS A 57 2.65 13.79 -1.01
C CYS A 57 2.30 14.53 0.29
N GLU A 58 2.73 15.79 0.43
CA GLU A 58 2.45 16.59 1.62
C GLU A 58 0.95 16.89 1.80
N GLY A 59 0.24 17.23 0.71
CA GLY A 59 -1.19 17.46 0.72
C GLY A 59 -1.98 16.19 1.08
N ILE A 60 -1.56 15.03 0.53
CA ILE A 60 -2.13 13.72 0.80
C ILE A 60 -1.90 13.34 2.27
N ALA A 61 -0.66 13.42 2.77
CA ALA A 61 -0.32 13.09 4.15
C ALA A 61 -1.07 13.96 5.17
N LYS A 62 -1.23 15.27 4.88
CA LYS A 62 -2.04 16.18 5.70
C LYS A 62 -3.52 15.80 5.70
N ALA A 63 -4.07 15.39 4.55
CA ALA A 63 -5.46 14.96 4.46
C ALA A 63 -5.72 13.64 5.20
N VAL A 64 -4.82 12.66 5.12
CA VAL A 64 -4.86 11.43 5.91
C VAL A 64 -4.91 11.77 7.40
N LYS A 65 -3.98 12.62 7.88
CA LYS A 65 -3.96 13.08 9.27
C LYS A 65 -5.29 13.72 9.69
N VAL A 66 -5.84 14.63 8.89
CA VAL A 66 -7.08 15.32 9.22
C VAL A 66 -8.25 14.34 9.32
N LEU A 67 -8.37 13.41 8.36
CA LEU A 67 -9.46 12.43 8.33
C LEU A 67 -9.38 11.45 9.50
N LEU A 68 -8.20 10.94 9.81
CA LEU A 68 -8.00 9.97 10.90
C LEU A 68 -8.19 10.63 12.27
N ASN A 69 -7.58 11.80 12.51
CA ASN A 69 -7.72 12.50 13.78
C ASN A 69 -9.18 12.96 14.04
N ALA A 70 -9.96 13.23 12.99
CA ALA A 70 -11.39 13.57 13.11
C ALA A 70 -12.27 12.40 13.59
N VAL A 71 -11.73 11.18 13.58
CA VAL A 71 -12.41 9.95 14.06
C VAL A 71 -11.63 9.26 15.18
N ASP A 72 -10.85 10.05 15.94
CA ASP A 72 -10.09 9.66 17.12
C ASP A 72 -8.96 8.63 16.86
N VAL A 73 -8.50 8.48 15.61
CA VAL A 73 -7.30 7.71 15.27
C VAL A 73 -6.11 8.66 15.20
N LYS A 74 -5.13 8.50 16.09
CA LYS A 74 -3.96 9.37 16.14
C LYS A 74 -3.10 9.18 14.89
N CYS A 75 -2.85 10.28 14.19
CA CYS A 75 -2.03 10.30 12.99
C CYS A 75 -1.14 11.54 12.96
N ILE A 76 0.12 11.37 12.62
CA ILE A 76 1.07 12.47 12.41
C ILE A 76 1.55 12.47 10.95
N VAL A 77 1.98 13.63 10.48
CA VAL A 77 2.73 13.75 9.22
C VAL A 77 4.21 13.62 9.51
N VAL A 78 4.89 12.86 8.71
CA VAL A 78 6.35 12.70 8.69
C VAL A 78 6.89 13.39 7.45
N THR A 79 8.02 14.08 7.58
CA THR A 79 8.78 14.62 6.45
C THR A 79 10.15 13.94 6.38
N GLY A 80 10.70 13.90 5.19
CA GLY A 80 11.98 13.29 4.93
C GLY A 80 12.24 13.12 3.45
N ASP A 81 13.03 12.12 3.12
CA ASP A 81 13.33 11.74 1.74
C ASP A 81 12.77 10.35 1.43
N SER A 82 12.34 10.15 0.19
CA SER A 82 12.14 8.83 -0.39
C SER A 82 13.16 8.55 -1.49
N ILE A 83 13.54 7.27 -1.64
CA ILE A 83 14.51 6.82 -2.65
C ILE A 83 13.74 6.22 -3.81
N LYS A 84 13.70 6.94 -4.93
CA LYS A 84 13.06 6.47 -6.16
C LYS A 84 14.10 6.36 -7.27
N SER A 85 14.26 5.16 -7.81
CA SER A 85 15.25 4.88 -8.89
C SER A 85 16.67 5.35 -8.52
N GLY A 86 17.06 5.20 -7.25
CA GLY A 86 18.37 5.60 -6.73
C GLY A 86 18.55 7.10 -6.47
N GLN A 87 17.49 7.89 -6.62
CA GLN A 87 17.48 9.33 -6.33
C GLN A 87 16.71 9.62 -5.04
N CYS A 88 17.29 10.43 -4.15
CA CYS A 88 16.59 10.96 -2.97
C CYS A 88 15.69 12.12 -3.42
N VAL A 89 14.43 12.04 -3.07
CA VAL A 89 13.40 13.04 -3.37
C VAL A 89 12.69 13.43 -2.08
N PRO A 90 12.55 14.73 -1.77
CA PRO A 90 11.77 15.19 -0.62
C PRO A 90 10.38 14.57 -0.63
N HIS A 91 9.95 14.05 0.52
CA HIS A 91 8.72 13.28 0.63
C HIS A 91 8.02 13.51 1.97
N ALA A 92 6.71 13.23 2.00
CA ALA A 92 5.92 13.26 3.21
C ALA A 92 4.95 12.09 3.24
N TRP A 93 4.83 11.46 4.42
CA TRP A 93 3.96 10.32 4.70
C TRP A 93 3.38 10.40 6.11
N ASN A 94 2.90 9.30 6.67
CA ASN A 94 2.25 9.31 7.98
C ASN A 94 2.84 8.25 8.92
N ILE A 95 2.69 8.49 10.23
CA ILE A 95 2.65 7.45 11.25
C ILE A 95 1.26 7.48 11.86
N VAL A 96 0.63 6.30 11.96
CA VAL A 96 -0.70 6.07 12.50
C VAL A 96 -0.60 5.18 13.74
N ASP A 97 -1.34 5.52 14.80
CA ASP A 97 -1.46 4.70 16.00
C ASP A 97 -2.71 3.82 15.87
N ILE A 98 -2.53 2.51 15.82
CA ILE A 98 -3.61 1.53 15.81
C ILE A 98 -3.53 0.70 17.07
N ASP A 99 -4.54 0.82 17.92
CA ASP A 99 -4.63 0.13 19.23
C ASP A 99 -3.40 0.36 20.14
N GLY A 100 -2.82 1.58 20.10
CA GLY A 100 -1.65 1.96 20.91
C GLY A 100 -0.30 1.56 20.31
N GLU A 101 -0.27 1.03 19.10
CA GLU A 101 0.94 0.65 18.37
C GLU A 101 1.12 1.57 17.14
N PRO A 102 2.30 2.21 16.96
CA PRO A 102 2.56 3.06 15.80
C PRO A 102 2.95 2.23 14.57
N TYR A 103 2.50 2.70 13.40
CA TYR A 103 2.77 2.10 12.09
C TYR A 103 3.10 3.17 11.06
N GLN A 104 3.99 2.84 10.14
CA GLN A 104 4.32 3.66 8.97
C GLN A 104 3.26 3.48 7.87
N LEU A 105 2.75 4.57 7.31
CA LEU A 105 1.71 4.58 6.28
C LEU A 105 2.08 5.57 5.16
N ASP A 106 2.23 5.11 3.93
CA ASP A 106 2.38 5.98 2.77
C ASP A 106 1.31 5.76 1.70
N VAL A 107 0.23 6.49 1.83
CA VAL A 107 -0.89 6.44 0.87
C VAL A 107 -0.47 6.98 -0.50
N THR A 108 0.51 7.88 -0.57
CA THR A 108 1.00 8.44 -1.83
C THR A 108 1.63 7.38 -2.72
N TRP A 109 2.46 6.53 -2.15
CA TRP A 109 3.09 5.44 -2.89
C TRP A 109 2.09 4.35 -3.29
N ASP A 110 1.09 4.09 -2.45
CA ASP A 110 0.00 3.17 -2.79
C ASP A 110 -0.89 3.71 -3.92
N ILE A 111 -1.16 5.03 -3.99
CA ILE A 111 -1.80 5.67 -5.16
C ILE A 111 -0.97 5.43 -6.42
N GLY A 112 0.34 5.67 -6.36
CA GLY A 112 1.25 5.50 -7.49
C GLY A 112 1.29 4.07 -8.00
N ALA A 113 1.32 3.10 -7.11
CA ALA A 113 1.31 1.67 -7.45
C ALA A 113 -0.05 1.18 -7.96
N THR A 114 -1.16 1.74 -7.47
CA THR A 114 -2.52 1.46 -7.98
C THR A 114 -2.70 1.92 -9.44
N GLY A 115 -2.00 2.97 -9.84
CA GLY A 115 -2.03 3.49 -11.21
C GLY A 115 -3.42 3.92 -11.67
N GLN A 116 -3.71 3.75 -12.98
CA GLN A 116 -4.99 4.13 -13.58
C GLN A 116 -6.12 3.12 -13.29
N ASN A 117 -5.77 1.88 -12.91
CA ASN A 117 -6.78 0.86 -12.56
C ASN A 117 -7.18 0.94 -11.09
N LYS A 118 -8.01 1.93 -10.76
CA LYS A 118 -8.52 2.17 -9.40
C LYS A 118 -9.39 1.03 -8.82
N GLN A 119 -9.67 -0.02 -9.59
CA GLN A 119 -10.36 -1.21 -9.10
C GLN A 119 -9.40 -2.17 -8.36
N SER A 120 -8.12 -2.12 -8.70
CA SER A 120 -7.08 -2.97 -8.11
C SER A 120 -6.28 -2.14 -7.11
N MET A 121 -6.77 -2.08 -5.87
CA MET A 121 -6.11 -1.36 -4.78
C MET A 121 -4.80 -2.02 -4.39
N VAL A 122 -3.81 -1.20 -4.06
CA VAL A 122 -2.50 -1.62 -3.57
C VAL A 122 -2.33 -1.18 -2.12
N TYR A 123 -1.68 -2.00 -1.32
CA TYR A 123 -1.47 -1.80 0.12
C TYR A 123 -0.01 -2.07 0.51
N ASP A 124 0.92 -1.75 -0.40
CA ASP A 124 2.33 -2.05 -0.23
C ASP A 124 2.92 -1.28 0.95
N TYR A 125 2.46 -0.04 1.14
CA TYR A 125 2.91 0.88 2.19
C TYR A 125 1.88 1.08 3.30
N PHE A 126 1.00 0.10 3.52
CA PHE A 126 -0.03 0.13 4.55
C PHE A 126 0.44 -0.55 5.84
N ASN A 127 0.66 0.24 6.89
CA ASN A 127 1.05 -0.22 8.23
C ASN A 127 2.35 -1.04 8.24
N LEU A 128 3.42 -0.43 7.74
CA LEU A 128 4.75 -1.00 7.76
C LEU A 128 5.46 -0.78 9.10
N THR A 129 6.49 -1.62 9.34
CA THR A 129 7.50 -1.38 10.38
C THR A 129 8.57 -0.42 9.86
N ASP A 130 9.36 0.17 10.79
CA ASP A 130 10.53 0.97 10.42
C ASP A 130 11.53 0.17 9.57
N GLU A 131 11.74 -1.12 9.88
CA GLU A 131 12.63 -2.01 9.12
C GLU A 131 12.26 -2.07 7.62
N LEU A 132 10.96 -2.06 7.32
CA LEU A 132 10.48 -2.10 5.94
C LEU A 132 10.47 -0.72 5.30
N MET A 133 9.95 0.28 6.01
CA MET A 133 9.85 1.65 5.50
C MET A 133 11.23 2.25 5.20
N ASN A 134 12.22 2.00 6.06
CA ASN A 134 13.58 2.52 5.91
C ASN A 134 14.38 1.91 4.74
N GLN A 135 13.81 0.98 3.98
CA GLN A 135 14.44 0.48 2.76
C GLN A 135 14.46 1.54 1.65
N ASP A 136 13.46 2.40 1.63
CA ASP A 136 13.27 3.44 0.61
C ASP A 136 12.79 4.80 1.16
N HIS A 137 12.64 4.95 2.49
CA HIS A 137 12.28 6.19 3.16
C HIS A 137 13.27 6.53 4.27
N LYS A 138 13.55 7.82 4.45
CA LYS A 138 14.43 8.33 5.50
C LYS A 138 13.81 9.58 6.11
N ALA A 139 13.40 9.50 7.37
CA ALA A 139 12.80 10.63 8.08
C ALA A 139 13.85 11.69 8.49
N ASP A 140 13.42 12.96 8.52
CA ASP A 140 14.25 14.10 8.93
C ASP A 140 14.46 14.18 10.45
N SER A 141 13.60 13.55 11.24
CA SER A 141 13.58 13.66 12.69
C SER A 141 13.36 12.32 13.39
N SER A 142 13.58 12.32 14.71
CA SER A 142 13.23 11.17 15.56
C SER A 142 11.72 11.00 15.62
N LEU A 143 11.26 9.78 15.42
CA LEU A 143 9.85 9.39 15.33
C LEU A 143 9.48 8.30 16.35
N PRO A 144 8.17 8.11 16.63
CA PRO A 144 7.71 6.91 17.30
C PRO A 144 8.20 5.65 16.59
N VAL A 145 8.67 4.65 17.34
CA VAL A 145 9.27 3.44 16.77
C VAL A 145 8.19 2.45 16.33
N CYS A 146 8.12 2.15 15.04
CA CYS A 146 7.15 1.24 14.44
C CYS A 146 7.72 -0.18 14.32
N ARG A 147 7.37 -1.07 15.27
CA ARG A 147 7.88 -2.46 15.31
C ARG A 147 6.83 -3.52 15.05
N SER A 148 5.58 -3.19 15.31
CA SER A 148 4.47 -4.14 15.20
C SER A 148 4.11 -4.42 13.74
N LYS A 149 3.79 -5.67 13.45
CA LYS A 149 3.28 -6.11 12.13
C LYS A 149 1.78 -6.41 12.19
N LYS A 150 1.16 -6.32 13.38
CA LYS A 150 -0.21 -6.80 13.60
C LYS A 150 -1.23 -6.12 12.68
N ALA A 151 -1.13 -4.80 12.51
CA ALA A 151 -2.04 -4.04 11.65
C ALA A 151 -1.60 -3.95 10.18
N ASN A 152 -0.50 -4.61 9.77
CA ASN A 152 -0.15 -4.65 8.35
C ASN A 152 -1.25 -5.34 7.54
N TYR A 153 -1.58 -4.80 6.36
CA TYR A 153 -2.68 -5.30 5.51
C TYR A 153 -2.58 -6.79 5.22
N TYR A 154 -1.42 -7.27 4.78
CA TYR A 154 -1.22 -8.67 4.41
C TYR A 154 -1.30 -9.61 5.62
N VAL A 155 -0.88 -9.15 6.79
CA VAL A 155 -0.99 -9.90 8.06
C VAL A 155 -2.46 -10.00 8.49
N GLN A 156 -3.19 -8.88 8.47
CA GLN A 156 -4.62 -8.84 8.82
C GLN A 156 -5.48 -9.71 7.92
N ARG A 157 -5.14 -9.79 6.64
CA ARG A 157 -5.85 -10.63 5.65
C ARG A 157 -5.42 -12.10 5.65
N GLY A 158 -4.36 -12.45 6.37
CA GLY A 158 -3.79 -13.80 6.33
C GLY A 158 -3.06 -14.12 5.02
N TYR A 159 -2.56 -13.08 4.34
CA TYR A 159 -1.85 -13.18 3.05
C TYR A 159 -0.32 -13.08 3.22
N SER A 160 0.18 -13.08 4.46
CA SER A 160 1.61 -13.02 4.77
C SER A 160 2.15 -14.39 5.17
N PHE A 161 3.24 -14.81 4.52
CA PHE A 161 3.77 -16.17 4.65
C PHE A 161 5.28 -16.16 4.90
N GLN A 162 5.72 -17.00 5.84
CA GLN A 162 7.13 -17.28 6.12
C GLN A 162 7.55 -18.69 5.64
N MET A 163 6.57 -19.56 5.38
CA MET A 163 6.77 -20.96 5.03
C MET A 163 6.17 -21.28 3.67
N ARG A 164 6.98 -21.85 2.77
CA ARG A 164 6.59 -22.21 1.41
C ARG A 164 5.34 -23.09 1.35
N HIS A 165 5.24 -24.13 2.16
CA HIS A 165 4.09 -25.04 2.14
C HIS A 165 2.78 -24.35 2.52
N ARG A 166 2.80 -23.35 3.41
CA ARG A 166 1.62 -22.57 3.78
C ARG A 166 1.19 -21.64 2.65
N LEU A 167 2.15 -21.01 1.96
CA LEU A 167 1.87 -20.21 0.79
C LEU A 167 1.24 -21.06 -0.32
N MET A 168 1.83 -22.21 -0.65
CA MET A 168 1.29 -23.09 -1.70
C MET A 168 -0.11 -23.59 -1.35
N ALA A 169 -0.36 -23.98 -0.11
CA ALA A 169 -1.72 -24.37 0.32
C ALA A 169 -2.73 -23.20 0.26
N TYR A 170 -2.29 -21.97 0.45
CA TYR A 170 -3.13 -20.79 0.23
C TYR A 170 -3.43 -20.58 -1.25
N ILE A 171 -2.43 -20.68 -2.12
CA ILE A 171 -2.57 -20.57 -3.58
C ILE A 171 -3.53 -21.67 -4.11
N ASP A 172 -3.37 -22.93 -3.68
CA ASP A 172 -4.25 -24.04 -4.07
C ASP A 172 -5.72 -23.74 -3.73
N ARG A 173 -6.00 -23.19 -2.54
CA ARG A 173 -7.35 -22.79 -2.15
C ARG A 173 -7.93 -21.67 -3.02
N LEU A 174 -7.10 -20.73 -3.49
CA LEU A 174 -7.54 -19.68 -4.41
C LEU A 174 -7.86 -20.27 -5.80
N ILE A 175 -7.05 -21.22 -6.27
CA ILE A 175 -7.30 -21.95 -7.52
C ILE A 175 -8.62 -22.72 -7.45
N GLU A 176 -8.87 -23.45 -6.36
CA GLU A 176 -10.13 -24.17 -6.13
C GLU A 176 -11.36 -23.25 -6.14
N LYS A 177 -11.19 -22.00 -5.67
CA LYS A 177 -12.23 -20.95 -5.69
C LYS A 177 -12.37 -20.24 -7.04
N ASN A 178 -11.56 -20.61 -8.04
CA ASN A 178 -11.48 -19.93 -9.34
C ASN A 178 -11.17 -18.42 -9.23
N GLU A 179 -10.38 -18.03 -8.23
CA GLU A 179 -9.91 -16.65 -8.12
C GLU A 179 -8.98 -16.30 -9.29
N ARG A 180 -9.02 -15.05 -9.72
CA ARG A 180 -8.18 -14.56 -10.82
C ARG A 180 -6.95 -13.77 -10.34
N ILE A 181 -6.97 -13.36 -9.08
CA ILE A 181 -5.91 -12.55 -8.48
C ILE A 181 -5.34 -13.31 -7.28
N TYR A 182 -4.04 -13.53 -7.32
CA TYR A 182 -3.27 -14.21 -6.27
C TYR A 182 -2.32 -13.18 -5.67
N GLU A 183 -2.69 -12.67 -4.51
CA GLU A 183 -1.94 -11.63 -3.81
C GLU A 183 -1.39 -12.19 -2.51
N PHE A 184 -0.08 -11.99 -2.28
CA PHE A 184 0.56 -12.47 -1.07
C PHE A 184 1.82 -11.67 -0.75
N ARG A 185 2.25 -11.77 0.52
CA ARG A 185 3.52 -11.29 1.00
C ARG A 185 4.38 -12.45 1.45
N ALA A 186 5.59 -12.53 0.91
CA ALA A 186 6.62 -13.49 1.33
C ALA A 186 7.60 -12.82 2.30
N GLU A 187 7.79 -13.41 3.48
CA GLU A 187 8.66 -12.86 4.52
C GLU A 187 9.93 -13.67 4.71
N GLY A 188 10.97 -13.02 5.23
CA GLY A 188 12.23 -13.66 5.61
C GLY A 188 12.92 -14.36 4.44
N ARG A 189 13.28 -15.63 4.64
CA ARG A 189 13.98 -16.41 3.61
C ARG A 189 13.13 -16.69 2.37
N LEU A 190 11.82 -16.73 2.52
CA LEU A 190 10.91 -16.99 1.42
C LEU A 190 10.95 -15.89 0.35
N ASN A 191 11.13 -14.62 0.76
CA ASN A 191 11.26 -13.49 -0.17
C ASN A 191 12.61 -13.48 -0.94
N LYS A 192 13.60 -14.23 -0.49
CA LYS A 192 14.94 -14.24 -1.10
C LYS A 192 15.10 -15.27 -2.24
N VAL A 193 14.06 -16.04 -2.51
CA VAL A 193 14.03 -17.03 -3.60
C VAL A 193 13.17 -16.51 -4.75
N ALA A 194 13.20 -17.19 -5.90
CA ALA A 194 12.38 -16.83 -7.06
C ALA A 194 10.89 -17.20 -6.84
N ILE A 195 10.32 -16.78 -5.70
CA ILE A 195 8.99 -17.20 -5.24
C ILE A 195 7.88 -16.77 -6.20
N GLU A 196 8.01 -15.60 -6.83
CA GLU A 196 7.06 -15.11 -7.82
C GLU A 196 6.92 -16.09 -8.98
N LYS A 197 8.05 -16.50 -9.56
CA LYS A 197 8.08 -17.47 -10.66
C LYS A 197 7.56 -18.83 -10.21
N GLU A 198 7.98 -19.30 -9.05
CA GLU A 198 7.55 -20.59 -8.51
C GLU A 198 6.03 -20.67 -8.32
N VAL A 199 5.43 -19.62 -7.76
CA VAL A 199 3.97 -19.53 -7.59
C VAL A 199 3.27 -19.42 -8.94
N ALA A 200 3.79 -18.62 -9.87
CA ALA A 200 3.24 -18.50 -11.22
C ALA A 200 3.24 -19.84 -11.96
N ASP A 201 4.37 -20.56 -11.96
CA ASP A 201 4.50 -21.88 -12.57
C ASP A 201 3.52 -22.90 -11.95
N HIS A 202 3.37 -22.86 -10.61
CA HIS A 202 2.43 -23.72 -9.90
C HIS A 202 0.96 -23.45 -10.30
N ILE A 203 0.57 -22.17 -10.38
CA ILE A 203 -0.78 -21.78 -10.82
C ILE A 203 -1.05 -22.30 -12.25
N VAL A 204 -0.12 -22.09 -13.18
CA VAL A 204 -0.26 -22.56 -14.57
C VAL A 204 -0.43 -24.07 -14.62
N GLN A 205 0.45 -24.80 -13.94
CA GLN A 205 0.38 -26.25 -13.90
C GLN A 205 -0.98 -26.73 -13.41
N LYS A 206 -1.47 -26.20 -12.29
CA LYS A 206 -2.75 -26.57 -11.69
C LYS A 206 -3.94 -26.28 -12.60
N LEU A 207 -3.94 -25.14 -13.28
CA LEU A 207 -5.01 -24.76 -14.20
C LEU A 207 -5.00 -25.62 -15.47
N HIS A 208 -3.83 -26.04 -15.96
CA HIS A 208 -3.72 -27.02 -17.05
C HIS A 208 -4.25 -28.42 -16.61
N GLU A 209 -3.95 -28.86 -15.38
CA GLU A 209 -4.50 -30.10 -14.80
C GLU A 209 -6.03 -30.06 -14.72
N GLN A 210 -6.63 -28.87 -14.56
CA GLN A 210 -8.07 -28.63 -14.58
C GLN A 210 -8.67 -28.50 -16.01
N GLY A 211 -7.86 -28.68 -17.06
CA GLY A 211 -8.30 -28.67 -18.46
C GLY A 211 -8.27 -27.31 -19.16
N ARG A 212 -7.69 -26.27 -18.58
CA ARG A 212 -7.48 -24.98 -19.28
C ARG A 212 -6.36 -25.16 -20.32
N SER A 213 -6.67 -24.86 -21.59
CA SER A 213 -5.71 -25.01 -22.70
C SER A 213 -4.67 -23.89 -22.77
N SER A 214 -5.00 -22.69 -22.27
CA SER A 214 -4.10 -21.54 -22.22
C SER A 214 -4.36 -20.73 -20.96
N VAL A 215 -3.28 -20.22 -20.36
CA VAL A 215 -3.33 -19.36 -19.17
C VAL A 215 -2.41 -18.16 -19.42
N GLY A 216 -3.01 -16.99 -19.57
CA GLY A 216 -2.25 -15.73 -19.56
C GLY A 216 -1.89 -15.35 -18.14
N ILE A 217 -0.66 -14.89 -17.90
CA ILE A 217 -0.20 -14.42 -16.60
C ILE A 217 0.32 -12.99 -16.71
N LYS A 218 -0.12 -12.17 -15.77
CA LYS A 218 0.45 -10.84 -15.52
C LYS A 218 0.93 -10.79 -14.08
N THR A 219 2.17 -10.38 -13.86
CA THR A 219 2.74 -10.22 -12.52
C THR A 219 3.03 -8.75 -12.23
N CYS A 220 2.85 -8.39 -10.96
CA CYS A 220 3.26 -7.11 -10.39
C CYS A 220 3.85 -7.38 -9.01
N SER A 221 5.03 -6.86 -8.72
CA SER A 221 5.69 -7.13 -7.44
C SER A 221 6.43 -5.93 -6.89
N ASN A 222 6.39 -5.80 -5.57
CA ASN A 222 7.31 -5.01 -4.77
C ASN A 222 8.22 -5.99 -4.01
N ARG A 223 9.35 -6.36 -4.65
CA ARG A 223 10.25 -7.40 -4.14
C ARG A 223 10.97 -6.99 -2.87
N GLU A 224 11.22 -5.71 -2.69
CA GLU A 224 11.86 -5.17 -1.48
C GLU A 224 10.97 -5.40 -0.26
N LEU A 225 9.68 -5.12 -0.38
CA LEU A 225 8.69 -5.40 0.65
C LEU A 225 8.18 -6.85 0.66
N GLY A 226 8.60 -7.68 -0.32
CA GLY A 226 8.20 -9.08 -0.45
C GLY A 226 6.76 -9.27 -0.91
N ILE A 227 6.19 -8.31 -1.62
CA ILE A 227 4.79 -8.30 -2.04
C ILE A 227 4.68 -8.72 -3.50
N TYR A 228 3.75 -9.62 -3.77
CA TYR A 228 3.54 -10.23 -5.08
C TYR A 228 2.06 -10.28 -5.42
N ARG A 229 1.74 -9.93 -6.65
CA ARG A 229 0.40 -10.04 -7.23
C ARG A 229 0.51 -10.71 -8.59
N ILE A 230 -0.23 -11.81 -8.76
CA ILE A 230 -0.31 -12.59 -10.00
C ILE A 230 -1.77 -12.56 -10.45
N GLU A 231 -2.00 -12.10 -11.67
CA GLU A 231 -3.33 -12.06 -12.30
C GLU A 231 -3.36 -13.03 -13.47
N ILE A 232 -4.43 -13.82 -13.58
CA ILE A 232 -4.65 -14.78 -14.66
C ILE A 232 -5.79 -14.33 -15.58
N SER A 233 -5.64 -14.60 -16.86
CA SER A 233 -6.65 -14.33 -17.91
C SER A 233 -6.97 -15.57 -18.71
#